data_e2ba5c38811a9e1d733ca6c726932fd8
#
_entry.id   e2ba5c38811a9e1d733ca6c726932fd8
#
_cell.length_a   1.000
_cell.length_b   1.000
_cell.length_c   1.000
_cell.angle_alpha   90.00
_cell.angle_beta   90.00
_cell.angle_gamma   90.00
#
_symmetry.space_group_name_H-M   'P 1'
#
loop_
_entity.id
_entity.type
_entity.pdbx_description
1 polymer ?
#
loop_
_entity_poly.entity_id
_entity_poly.type
_entity_poly.pdbx_seq_one_letter_code
_entity_poly.pdbx_strand_id
1 'polypeptide(L)'
;MKTARIPVLGMTVAPSVGLRAAALVLAGCLGFACSAAAQSYPVRPITLIAPSSPGGPVDLTARIIAPRLAKVLGQPVVVENRPGASTKIGIQTMLRAPRNGYTLSVVAAAGMTINPLIDRNVGYDPLRDFTLLTLAVETFSVLVVHPSLPVKSMRELLAYGRANPGKLTFGSGGNGTRINFATQNLLARLGIKAVHVPYKGEAPALADLVSGQLNMMMPPAGSAKGLVASGKLVALGTDGAKRWDQLPDVPTIAEAGIPELKDHPITRAWFGYAAAAGIPAEAAAVLQNALVTALQTAEIRDSFAASGFEVVASTPPEFLAAIAAELERNRKVIESGAITVE
;
A
#
# COMPACT_ATOMS: atom_id res chain seq x y z
N MET A 1 -91.22 -58.57 29.10
CA MET A 1 -90.53 -57.51 28.30
C MET A 1 -89.02 -57.76 28.40
N LYS A 2 -88.39 -58.23 27.31
CA LYS A 2 -86.97 -58.58 27.23
C LYS A 2 -86.25 -57.46 26.55
N THR A 3 -85.35 -56.78 27.25
CA THR A 3 -84.46 -55.75 26.72
C THR A 3 -83.20 -56.38 26.07
N ALA A 4 -83.04 -56.25 24.77
CA ALA A 4 -81.90 -56.71 24.03
C ALA A 4 -80.71 -55.70 24.21
N ARG A 5 -79.54 -56.18 24.62
CA ARG A 5 -78.27 -55.46 24.62
C ARG A 5 -77.59 -55.67 23.27
N ILE A 6 -77.23 -54.57 22.60
CA ILE A 6 -76.44 -54.58 21.39
C ILE A 6 -74.93 -54.45 21.79
N PRO A 7 -74.02 -55.29 21.30
CA PRO A 7 -72.57 -55.13 21.57
C PRO A 7 -71.99 -54.07 20.68
N VAL A 8 -71.26 -53.12 21.29
CA VAL A 8 -70.43 -52.10 20.56
C VAL A 8 -69.11 -52.77 20.18
N LEU A 9 -68.88 -52.94 18.87
CA LEU A 9 -67.65 -53.45 18.31
C LEU A 9 -66.62 -52.31 18.27
N GLY A 10 -65.56 -52.39 19.11
CA GLY A 10 -64.48 -51.44 19.11
C GLY A 10 -63.58 -51.67 17.90
N MET A 11 -63.63 -50.73 16.95
CA MET A 11 -62.69 -50.70 15.82
C MET A 11 -61.34 -50.05 16.26
N THR A 12 -60.32 -50.86 16.45
CA THR A 12 -58.94 -50.41 16.58
C THR A 12 -58.38 -50.09 15.19
N VAL A 13 -58.21 -48.80 14.88
CA VAL A 13 -57.53 -48.33 13.64
C VAL A 13 -56.03 -48.46 13.86
N ALA A 14 -55.41 -49.44 13.24
CA ALA A 14 -53.95 -49.55 13.18
C ALA A 14 -53.40 -48.43 12.27
N PRO A 15 -52.34 -47.72 12.68
CA PRO A 15 -51.73 -46.65 11.82
C PRO A 15 -51.19 -47.28 10.51
N SER A 16 -51.75 -46.80 9.40
CA SER A 16 -51.44 -47.29 8.05
C SER A 16 -49.91 -47.15 7.75
N VAL A 17 -49.32 -48.18 7.14
CA VAL A 17 -47.94 -48.29 6.72
C VAL A 17 -47.48 -47.06 5.91
N GLY A 18 -48.41 -46.38 5.22
CA GLY A 18 -48.16 -45.14 4.48
C GLY A 18 -47.70 -43.96 5.29
N LEU A 19 -48.15 -43.81 6.56
CA LEU A 19 -47.74 -42.67 7.38
C LEU A 19 -46.29 -42.80 7.92
N ARG A 20 -45.85 -44.05 8.14
CA ARG A 20 -44.47 -44.34 8.54
C ARG A 20 -43.47 -44.20 7.39
N ALA A 21 -43.87 -44.53 6.16
CA ALA A 21 -43.04 -44.33 4.96
C ALA A 21 -42.90 -42.82 4.64
N ALA A 22 -43.97 -42.03 4.78
CA ALA A 22 -43.91 -40.58 4.57
C ALA A 22 -43.02 -39.88 5.62
N ALA A 23 -43.05 -40.30 6.87
CA ALA A 23 -42.16 -39.74 7.92
C ALA A 23 -40.66 -40.06 7.68
N LEU A 24 -40.34 -41.25 7.17
CA LEU A 24 -38.96 -41.65 6.82
C LEU A 24 -38.42 -40.90 5.62
N VAL A 25 -39.27 -40.63 4.62
CA VAL A 25 -38.85 -39.81 3.43
C VAL A 25 -38.66 -38.36 3.84
N LEU A 26 -39.50 -37.80 4.71
CA LEU A 26 -39.34 -36.41 5.20
C LEU A 26 -38.09 -36.26 6.08
N ALA A 27 -37.77 -37.23 6.93
CA ALA A 27 -36.54 -37.26 7.72
C ALA A 27 -35.28 -37.40 6.85
N GLY A 28 -35.33 -38.15 5.76
CA GLY A 28 -34.27 -38.29 4.79
C GLY A 28 -33.99 -36.97 4.03
N CYS A 29 -35.05 -36.25 3.65
CA CYS A 29 -34.91 -34.95 2.97
C CYS A 29 -34.37 -33.84 3.89
N LEU A 30 -34.69 -33.84 5.19
CA LEU A 30 -34.11 -32.90 6.16
C LEU A 30 -32.63 -33.20 6.47
N GLY A 31 -32.18 -34.45 6.36
CA GLY A 31 -30.80 -34.85 6.59
C GLY A 31 -29.85 -34.39 5.47
N PHE A 32 -30.33 -34.20 4.24
CA PHE A 32 -29.54 -33.72 3.11
C PHE A 32 -29.43 -32.19 3.03
N ALA A 33 -30.23 -31.43 3.78
CA ALA A 33 -30.22 -29.97 3.74
C ALA A 33 -29.09 -29.31 4.60
N CYS A 34 -28.33 -30.08 5.39
CA CYS A 34 -27.39 -29.53 6.38
C CYS A 34 -25.92 -29.69 6.04
N SER A 35 -25.57 -30.05 4.79
CA SER A 35 -24.17 -30.06 4.35
C SER A 35 -23.93 -29.10 3.20
N ALA A 36 -24.46 -27.87 3.28
CA ALA A 36 -23.81 -26.76 2.62
C ALA A 36 -22.51 -26.51 3.36
N ALA A 37 -21.47 -27.29 3.04
CA ALA A 37 -20.11 -26.97 3.45
C ALA A 37 -19.88 -25.53 3.01
N ALA A 38 -19.75 -24.60 3.98
CA ALA A 38 -19.40 -23.24 3.71
C ALA A 38 -18.11 -23.31 2.86
N GLN A 39 -18.21 -22.97 1.57
CA GLN A 39 -17.04 -22.98 0.69
C GLN A 39 -16.02 -22.06 1.31
N SER A 40 -14.90 -22.63 1.77
CA SER A 40 -13.87 -21.88 2.44
C SER A 40 -13.32 -20.83 1.47
N TYR A 41 -13.45 -19.55 1.83
CA TYR A 41 -12.86 -18.43 1.05
C TYR A 41 -11.34 -18.55 1.02
N PRO A 42 -10.69 -18.29 -0.13
CA PRO A 42 -11.21 -18.00 -1.48
C PRO A 42 -11.43 -19.26 -2.33
N VAL A 43 -12.46 -19.25 -3.20
CA VAL A 43 -12.78 -20.36 -4.12
C VAL A 43 -12.53 -20.04 -5.60
N ARG A 44 -12.02 -18.85 -5.89
CA ARG A 44 -11.71 -18.36 -7.25
C ARG A 44 -10.55 -17.36 -7.22
N PRO A 45 -9.96 -17.02 -8.38
CA PRO A 45 -8.86 -16.07 -8.44
C PRO A 45 -9.16 -14.72 -7.79
N ILE A 46 -8.11 -14.13 -7.17
CA ILE A 46 -8.12 -12.80 -6.59
C ILE A 46 -7.44 -11.82 -7.54
N THR A 47 -8.05 -10.67 -7.77
CA THR A 47 -7.43 -9.57 -8.49
C THR A 47 -6.68 -8.67 -7.52
N LEU A 48 -5.40 -8.44 -7.79
CA LEU A 48 -4.57 -7.47 -7.06
C LEU A 48 -4.27 -6.28 -7.97
N ILE A 49 -4.94 -5.16 -7.72
CA ILE A 49 -4.73 -3.93 -8.48
C ILE A 49 -3.40 -3.29 -8.06
N ALA A 50 -2.57 -2.99 -9.04
CA ALA A 50 -1.39 -2.15 -8.92
C ALA A 50 -1.70 -0.78 -9.54
N PRO A 51 -1.97 0.29 -8.74
CA PRO A 51 -2.33 1.61 -9.24
C PRO A 51 -1.12 2.38 -9.81
N SER A 52 -0.33 1.75 -10.64
CA SER A 52 0.83 2.32 -11.32
C SER A 52 1.08 1.65 -12.65
N SER A 53 1.94 2.26 -13.48
CA SER A 53 2.49 1.59 -14.66
C SER A 53 3.37 0.41 -14.25
N PRO A 54 3.51 -0.61 -15.12
CA PRO A 54 4.42 -1.72 -14.89
C PRO A 54 5.86 -1.27 -14.61
N GLY A 55 6.56 -1.98 -13.72
CA GLY A 55 7.97 -1.73 -13.36
C GLY A 55 8.18 -0.65 -12.28
N GLY A 56 7.14 0.07 -11.88
CA GLY A 56 7.24 1.01 -10.76
C GLY A 56 7.20 0.32 -9.38
N PRO A 57 7.53 1.04 -8.28
CA PRO A 57 7.58 0.46 -6.94
C PRO A 57 6.27 -0.22 -6.50
N VAL A 58 5.13 0.35 -6.85
CA VAL A 58 3.79 -0.21 -6.57
C VAL A 58 3.57 -1.53 -7.32
N ASP A 59 3.95 -1.60 -8.60
CA ASP A 59 3.84 -2.81 -9.41
C ASP A 59 4.80 -3.91 -8.89
N LEU A 60 6.03 -3.54 -8.55
CA LEU A 60 7.01 -4.43 -7.92
C LEU A 60 6.44 -5.04 -6.63
N THR A 61 5.85 -4.22 -5.76
CA THR A 61 5.23 -4.70 -4.52
C THR A 61 4.13 -5.72 -4.79
N ALA A 62 3.30 -5.50 -5.83
CA ALA A 62 2.29 -6.48 -6.22
C ALA A 62 2.89 -7.77 -6.79
N ARG A 63 3.89 -7.68 -7.67
CA ARG A 63 4.45 -8.85 -8.37
C ARG A 63 5.35 -9.71 -7.50
N ILE A 64 6.04 -9.13 -6.52
CA ILE A 64 6.84 -9.89 -5.57
C ILE A 64 5.94 -10.77 -4.68
N ILE A 65 4.82 -10.22 -4.19
CA ILE A 65 3.96 -10.94 -3.25
C ILE A 65 3.01 -11.94 -3.94
N ALA A 66 2.50 -11.62 -5.16
CA ALA A 66 1.41 -12.35 -5.78
C ALA A 66 1.66 -13.87 -5.91
N PRO A 67 2.83 -14.38 -6.35
CA PRO A 67 3.07 -15.81 -6.47
C PRO A 67 3.02 -16.52 -5.10
N ARG A 68 3.58 -15.90 -4.08
CA ARG A 68 3.59 -16.47 -2.71
C ARG A 68 2.21 -16.40 -2.07
N LEU A 69 1.51 -15.30 -2.25
CA LEU A 69 0.15 -15.14 -1.77
C LEU A 69 -0.79 -16.16 -2.42
N ALA A 70 -0.66 -16.39 -3.73
CA ALA A 70 -1.41 -17.42 -4.44
C ALA A 70 -1.16 -18.82 -3.85
N LYS A 71 0.08 -19.12 -3.49
CA LYS A 71 0.46 -20.40 -2.87
C LYS A 71 -0.16 -20.57 -1.48
N VAL A 72 -0.21 -19.51 -0.67
CA VAL A 72 -0.80 -19.54 0.66
C VAL A 72 -2.34 -19.66 0.58
N LEU A 73 -2.98 -18.94 -0.34
CA LEU A 73 -4.43 -18.93 -0.51
C LEU A 73 -4.98 -20.13 -1.29
N GLY A 74 -4.12 -20.89 -1.98
CA GLY A 74 -4.56 -21.98 -2.87
C GLY A 74 -5.34 -21.51 -4.11
N GLN A 75 -5.32 -20.22 -4.42
CA GLN A 75 -6.00 -19.60 -5.57
C GLN A 75 -5.07 -18.65 -6.30
N PRO A 76 -5.19 -18.51 -7.63
CA PRO A 76 -4.39 -17.54 -8.38
C PRO A 76 -4.60 -16.11 -7.88
N VAL A 77 -3.51 -15.33 -7.85
CA VAL A 77 -3.52 -13.88 -7.60
C VAL A 77 -3.06 -13.17 -8.88
N VAL A 78 -3.97 -12.47 -9.53
CA VAL A 78 -3.73 -11.81 -10.83
C VAL A 78 -3.45 -10.33 -10.58
N VAL A 79 -2.28 -9.86 -11.01
CA VAL A 79 -1.90 -8.44 -10.91
C VAL A 79 -2.43 -7.66 -12.10
N GLU A 80 -3.19 -6.61 -11.84
CA GLU A 80 -3.71 -5.68 -12.85
C GLU A 80 -3.17 -4.26 -12.64
N ASN A 81 -2.47 -3.72 -13.64
CA ASN A 81 -2.02 -2.34 -13.58
C ASN A 81 -3.15 -1.37 -13.96
N ARG A 82 -3.44 -0.40 -13.08
CA ARG A 82 -4.42 0.67 -13.28
C ARG A 82 -3.79 2.03 -12.96
N PRO A 83 -2.90 2.54 -13.83
CA PRO A 83 -2.17 3.77 -13.60
C PRO A 83 -3.05 5.01 -13.73
N GLY A 84 -2.60 6.13 -13.14
CA GLY A 84 -3.13 7.48 -13.37
C GLY A 84 -3.45 8.25 -12.09
N ALA A 85 -3.36 9.57 -12.21
CA ALA A 85 -3.64 10.56 -11.16
C ALA A 85 -3.03 10.18 -9.79
N SER A 86 -1.72 9.95 -9.75
CA SER A 86 -0.98 9.58 -8.53
C SER A 86 -1.65 8.46 -7.73
N THR A 87 -1.99 7.34 -8.39
CA THR A 87 -2.66 6.14 -7.84
C THR A 87 -4.19 6.22 -7.71
N LYS A 88 -4.81 7.39 -7.81
CA LYS A 88 -6.25 7.62 -7.62
C LYS A 88 -7.11 6.68 -8.47
N ILE A 89 -6.79 6.52 -9.77
CA ILE A 89 -7.60 5.71 -10.70
C ILE A 89 -7.66 4.25 -10.25
N GLY A 90 -6.53 3.66 -9.89
CA GLY A 90 -6.48 2.27 -9.42
C GLY A 90 -7.19 2.09 -8.08
N ILE A 91 -7.01 3.00 -7.13
CA ILE A 91 -7.71 3.01 -5.85
C ILE A 91 -9.23 3.06 -6.07
N GLN A 92 -9.73 4.00 -6.87
CA GLN A 92 -11.15 4.10 -7.17
C GLN A 92 -11.70 2.87 -7.91
N THR A 93 -10.88 2.21 -8.73
CA THR A 93 -11.26 0.94 -9.38
C THR A 93 -11.51 -0.14 -8.35
N MET A 94 -10.63 -0.29 -7.36
CA MET A 94 -10.79 -1.23 -6.26
C MET A 94 -12.02 -0.89 -5.40
N LEU A 95 -12.24 0.38 -5.05
CA LEU A 95 -13.38 0.82 -4.22
C LEU A 95 -14.75 0.58 -4.87
N ARG A 96 -14.81 0.57 -6.22
CA ARG A 96 -16.04 0.26 -6.99
C ARG A 96 -16.26 -1.22 -7.20
N ALA A 97 -15.28 -2.08 -6.90
CA ALA A 97 -15.40 -3.52 -7.05
C ALA A 97 -16.41 -4.12 -6.03
N PRO A 98 -16.95 -5.31 -6.30
CA PRO A 98 -17.82 -6.00 -5.34
C PRO A 98 -17.11 -6.21 -4.00
N ARG A 99 -17.81 -5.92 -2.90
CA ARG A 99 -17.29 -6.01 -1.52
C ARG A 99 -17.29 -7.45 -1.00
N ASN A 100 -16.61 -8.33 -1.69
CA ASN A 100 -16.58 -9.77 -1.42
C ASN A 100 -15.17 -10.33 -1.17
N GLY A 101 -14.15 -9.45 -1.08
CA GLY A 101 -12.78 -9.82 -0.81
C GLY A 101 -11.96 -10.27 -2.02
N TYR A 102 -12.53 -10.35 -3.22
CA TYR A 102 -11.81 -10.85 -4.41
C TYR A 102 -11.07 -9.76 -5.22
N THR A 103 -11.18 -8.50 -4.79
CA THR A 103 -10.42 -7.40 -5.39
C THR A 103 -9.66 -6.66 -4.30
N LEU A 104 -8.34 -6.71 -4.39
CA LEU A 104 -7.41 -6.01 -3.52
C LEU A 104 -6.70 -4.92 -4.31
N SER A 105 -6.12 -3.98 -3.62
CA SER A 105 -5.18 -3.03 -4.21
C SER A 105 -3.92 -2.92 -3.36
N VAL A 106 -2.79 -2.73 -4.02
CA VAL A 106 -1.68 -2.07 -3.38
C VAL A 106 -2.10 -0.63 -3.10
N VAL A 107 -1.89 -0.16 -1.90
CA VAL A 107 -2.05 1.24 -1.51
C VAL A 107 -0.69 1.82 -1.11
N ALA A 108 -0.47 3.08 -1.44
CA ALA A 108 0.79 3.76 -1.21
C ALA A 108 0.56 5.05 -0.41
N ALA A 109 1.59 5.51 0.30
CA ALA A 109 1.58 6.73 1.10
C ALA A 109 0.96 7.91 0.33
N ALA A 110 1.38 8.16 -0.91
CA ALA A 110 0.84 9.29 -1.71
C ALA A 110 -0.68 9.21 -1.88
N GLY A 111 -1.21 8.03 -2.25
CA GLY A 111 -2.65 7.83 -2.45
C GLY A 111 -3.46 7.93 -1.16
N MET A 112 -2.89 7.56 -0.03
CA MET A 112 -3.60 7.50 1.25
C MET A 112 -3.42 8.74 2.12
N THR A 113 -2.30 9.48 1.98
CA THR A 113 -1.96 10.54 2.95
C THR A 113 -1.61 11.89 2.31
N ILE A 114 -1.42 11.95 0.98
CA ILE A 114 -1.16 13.19 0.26
C ILE A 114 -2.36 13.58 -0.61
N ASN A 115 -2.77 12.70 -1.54
CA ASN A 115 -3.88 12.98 -2.47
C ASN A 115 -5.18 13.43 -1.76
N PRO A 116 -5.61 12.81 -0.63
CA PRO A 116 -6.81 13.26 0.09
C PRO A 116 -6.73 14.69 0.63
N LEU A 117 -5.53 15.22 0.79
CA LEU A 117 -5.30 16.58 1.31
C LEU A 117 -5.20 17.63 0.20
N ILE A 118 -4.75 17.25 -1.00
CA ILE A 118 -4.47 18.16 -2.10
C ILE A 118 -5.51 18.10 -3.24
N ASP A 119 -6.16 16.96 -3.43
CA ASP A 119 -7.17 16.76 -4.48
C ASP A 119 -8.59 16.77 -3.89
N ARG A 120 -9.29 17.89 -4.02
CA ARG A 120 -10.69 18.03 -3.55
C ARG A 120 -11.65 17.00 -4.16
N ASN A 121 -11.29 16.41 -5.29
CA ASN A 121 -12.07 15.40 -6.02
C ASN A 121 -11.47 13.99 -5.90
N VAL A 122 -10.72 13.69 -4.84
CA VAL A 122 -10.09 12.37 -4.65
C VAL A 122 -11.13 11.25 -4.62
N GLY A 123 -12.33 11.53 -4.06
CA GLY A 123 -13.48 10.64 -4.09
C GLY A 123 -13.40 9.44 -3.13
N TYR A 124 -12.55 9.51 -2.09
CA TYR A 124 -12.48 8.53 -1.00
C TYR A 124 -11.89 9.12 0.28
N ASP A 125 -12.23 8.50 1.39
CA ASP A 125 -11.66 8.79 2.71
C ASP A 125 -10.76 7.61 3.14
N PRO A 126 -9.43 7.81 3.31
CA PRO A 126 -8.50 6.73 3.64
C PRO A 126 -8.76 6.07 4.99
N LEU A 127 -9.47 6.73 5.90
CA LEU A 127 -9.77 6.19 7.24
C LEU A 127 -11.09 5.42 7.32
N ARG A 128 -11.98 5.53 6.28
CA ARG A 128 -13.33 4.94 6.30
C ARG A 128 -13.61 3.98 5.16
N ASP A 129 -13.09 4.26 3.96
CA ASP A 129 -13.54 3.59 2.75
C ASP A 129 -12.74 2.31 2.44
N PHE A 130 -11.81 1.92 3.33
CA PHE A 130 -10.90 0.79 3.16
C PHE A 130 -11.02 -0.23 4.29
N THR A 131 -10.95 -1.50 3.92
CA THR A 131 -10.52 -2.57 4.81
C THR A 131 -9.02 -2.71 4.66
N LEU A 132 -8.26 -2.11 5.59
CA LEU A 132 -6.81 -2.19 5.62
C LEU A 132 -6.39 -3.60 6.03
N LEU A 133 -5.43 -4.21 5.33
CA LEU A 133 -4.98 -5.58 5.59
C LEU A 133 -3.61 -5.57 6.29
N THR A 134 -2.62 -4.91 5.69
CA THR A 134 -1.29 -4.74 6.29
C THR A 134 -0.52 -3.63 5.60
N LEU A 135 0.24 -2.85 6.34
CA LEU A 135 1.37 -2.10 5.83
C LEU A 135 2.47 -3.14 5.57
N ALA A 136 2.74 -3.38 4.29
CA ALA A 136 3.57 -4.52 3.90
C ALA A 136 5.06 -4.20 3.96
N VAL A 137 5.44 -3.09 3.35
CA VAL A 137 6.85 -2.69 3.20
C VAL A 137 7.01 -1.19 3.31
N GLU A 138 8.18 -0.78 3.74
CA GLU A 138 8.70 0.59 3.66
C GLU A 138 9.93 0.63 2.77
N THR A 139 10.25 1.80 2.22
CA THR A 139 11.48 2.01 1.47
C THR A 139 12.16 3.30 1.90
N PHE A 140 13.47 3.28 1.90
CA PHE A 140 14.27 4.48 2.06
C PHE A 140 14.25 5.28 0.77
N SER A 141 14.30 6.60 0.89
CA SER A 141 14.70 7.48 -0.19
C SER A 141 16.06 8.08 0.12
N VAL A 142 16.79 8.41 -0.90
CA VAL A 142 18.07 9.06 -0.77
C VAL A 142 18.07 10.36 -1.57
N LEU A 143 18.43 11.46 -0.94
CA LEU A 143 18.67 12.70 -1.66
C LEU A 143 19.99 12.58 -2.41
N VAL A 144 19.90 12.63 -3.72
CA VAL A 144 21.05 12.55 -4.62
C VAL A 144 21.15 13.81 -5.48
N VAL A 145 22.38 14.17 -5.81
CA VAL A 145 22.70 15.27 -6.71
C VAL A 145 23.60 14.81 -7.86
N HIS A 146 23.53 15.51 -8.99
CA HIS A 146 24.49 15.29 -10.09
C HIS A 146 25.90 15.77 -9.68
N PRO A 147 26.97 15.06 -10.03
CA PRO A 147 28.36 15.42 -9.65
C PRO A 147 28.84 16.78 -10.11
N SER A 148 28.23 17.39 -11.15
CA SER A 148 28.54 18.75 -11.58
C SER A 148 28.12 19.83 -10.59
N LEU A 149 27.19 19.52 -9.68
CA LEU A 149 26.86 20.42 -8.59
C LEU A 149 27.96 20.35 -7.53
N PRO A 150 28.60 21.47 -7.13
CA PRO A 150 29.69 21.48 -6.17
C PRO A 150 29.20 21.30 -4.74
N VAL A 151 28.51 20.17 -4.48
CA VAL A 151 27.84 19.84 -3.23
C VAL A 151 28.04 18.36 -2.91
N LYS A 152 28.59 18.03 -1.74
CA LYS A 152 28.89 16.66 -1.28
C LYS A 152 28.23 16.31 0.05
N SER A 153 27.52 17.25 0.66
CA SER A 153 26.85 17.06 1.95
C SER A 153 25.57 17.90 2.04
N MET A 154 24.69 17.54 2.97
CA MET A 154 23.49 18.34 3.27
C MET A 154 23.82 19.78 3.69
N ARG A 155 24.94 19.99 4.41
CA ARG A 155 25.40 21.33 4.80
C ARG A 155 25.85 22.16 3.61
N GLU A 156 26.57 21.56 2.67
CA GLU A 156 26.97 22.23 1.43
C GLU A 156 25.77 22.53 0.54
N LEU A 157 24.77 21.60 0.46
CA LEU A 157 23.51 21.88 -0.23
C LEU A 157 22.77 23.07 0.37
N LEU A 158 22.71 23.15 1.71
CA LEU A 158 22.11 24.28 2.40
C LEU A 158 22.80 25.60 2.05
N ALA A 159 24.14 25.64 2.14
CA ALA A 159 24.93 26.82 1.81
C ALA A 159 24.75 27.24 0.34
N TYR A 160 24.88 26.28 -0.58
CA TYR A 160 24.72 26.52 -2.01
C TYR A 160 23.33 27.00 -2.39
N GLY A 161 22.30 26.33 -1.87
CA GLY A 161 20.90 26.65 -2.19
C GLY A 161 20.47 28.03 -1.68
N ARG A 162 20.93 28.43 -0.50
CA ARG A 162 20.69 29.78 0.03
C ARG A 162 21.43 30.87 -0.73
N ALA A 163 22.66 30.59 -1.19
CA ALA A 163 23.44 31.51 -2.01
C ALA A 163 22.94 31.63 -3.46
N ASN A 164 22.20 30.66 -3.96
CA ASN A 164 21.72 30.58 -5.34
C ASN A 164 20.20 30.35 -5.44
N PRO A 165 19.37 31.26 -4.92
CA PRO A 165 17.92 31.06 -4.88
C PRO A 165 17.32 30.89 -6.28
N GLY A 166 16.53 29.83 -6.48
CA GLY A 166 15.85 29.51 -7.74
C GLY A 166 16.74 28.91 -8.84
N LYS A 167 18.04 28.70 -8.61
CA LYS A 167 18.92 28.07 -9.60
C LYS A 167 18.94 26.55 -9.54
N LEU A 168 18.59 25.96 -8.39
CA LEU A 168 18.49 24.52 -8.26
C LEU A 168 17.22 24.01 -8.93
N THR A 169 17.35 22.89 -9.64
CA THR A 169 16.21 22.13 -10.19
C THR A 169 16.11 20.77 -9.49
N PHE A 170 14.89 20.29 -9.24
CA PHE A 170 14.68 18.94 -8.76
C PHE A 170 13.59 18.21 -9.56
N GLY A 171 13.83 16.91 -9.81
CA GLY A 171 12.91 16.06 -10.54
C GLY A 171 12.00 15.25 -9.62
N SER A 172 10.80 14.92 -10.13
CA SER A 172 9.90 13.94 -9.51
C SER A 172 9.08 13.20 -10.55
N GLY A 173 8.35 12.17 -10.14
CA GLY A 173 7.41 11.44 -11.00
C GLY A 173 6.12 12.19 -11.32
N GLY A 174 6.04 13.49 -11.00
CA GLY A 174 4.88 14.36 -11.23
C GLY A 174 4.36 15.01 -9.94
N ASN A 175 3.41 15.93 -10.09
CA ASN A 175 2.74 16.61 -8.99
C ASN A 175 1.98 15.62 -8.11
N GLY A 176 1.93 15.87 -6.79
CA GLY A 176 1.26 14.99 -5.82
C GLY A 176 1.95 13.65 -5.56
N THR A 177 3.10 13.36 -6.21
CA THR A 177 3.91 12.20 -5.85
C THR A 177 4.64 12.42 -4.52
N ARG A 178 4.93 11.33 -3.80
CA ARG A 178 5.67 11.41 -2.55
C ARG A 178 7.04 12.10 -2.71
N ILE A 179 7.75 11.81 -3.81
CA ILE A 179 9.06 12.43 -4.09
C ILE A 179 8.92 13.94 -4.21
N ASN A 180 7.90 14.40 -4.93
CA ASN A 180 7.61 15.84 -5.05
C ASN A 180 7.35 16.43 -3.65
N PHE A 181 6.42 15.86 -2.90
CA PHE A 181 6.03 16.33 -1.57
C PHE A 181 7.22 16.33 -0.59
N ALA A 182 7.95 15.23 -0.50
CA ALA A 182 9.09 15.11 0.42
C ALA A 182 10.21 16.08 0.09
N THR A 183 10.53 16.24 -1.21
CA THR A 183 11.57 17.18 -1.65
C THR A 183 11.16 18.62 -1.37
N GLN A 184 9.94 19.03 -1.71
CA GLN A 184 9.45 20.37 -1.41
C GLN A 184 9.50 20.67 0.10
N ASN A 185 9.00 19.75 0.94
CA ASN A 185 9.03 19.90 2.39
C ASN A 185 10.47 20.05 2.93
N LEU A 186 11.40 19.22 2.44
CA LEU A 186 12.81 19.32 2.82
C LEU A 186 13.41 20.69 2.46
N LEU A 187 13.21 21.12 1.21
CA LEU A 187 13.71 22.39 0.71
C LEU A 187 13.11 23.60 1.42
N ALA A 188 11.80 23.57 1.69
CA ALA A 188 11.12 24.62 2.43
C ALA A 188 11.69 24.78 3.86
N ARG A 189 11.92 23.68 4.56
CA ARG A 189 12.57 23.70 5.89
C ARG A 189 13.98 24.27 5.85
N LEU A 190 14.72 23.97 4.80
CA LEU A 190 16.08 24.51 4.60
C LEU A 190 16.07 25.96 4.11
N GLY A 191 14.91 26.55 3.79
CA GLY A 191 14.82 27.87 3.17
C GLY A 191 15.45 27.94 1.77
N ILE A 192 15.49 26.80 1.05
CA ILE A 192 16.06 26.70 -0.29
C ILE A 192 14.95 26.86 -1.32
N LYS A 193 15.06 27.85 -2.22
CA LYS A 193 14.20 28.00 -3.39
C LYS A 193 14.78 27.19 -4.55
N ALA A 194 14.02 26.21 -5.05
CA ALA A 194 14.37 25.39 -6.21
C ALA A 194 13.17 25.24 -7.15
N VAL A 195 13.45 24.94 -8.42
CA VAL A 195 12.44 24.74 -9.45
C VAL A 195 12.08 23.25 -9.55
N HIS A 196 10.82 22.93 -9.43
CA HIS A 196 10.31 21.58 -9.65
C HIS A 196 10.16 21.29 -11.15
N VAL A 197 10.66 20.14 -11.60
CA VAL A 197 10.49 19.63 -12.96
C VAL A 197 9.70 18.32 -12.88
N PRO A 198 8.40 18.33 -13.21
CA PRO A 198 7.55 17.13 -13.16
C PRO A 198 7.77 16.23 -14.38
N TYR A 199 7.90 14.93 -14.17
CA TYR A 199 8.00 13.89 -15.20
C TYR A 199 6.79 12.94 -15.16
N LYS A 200 6.61 12.15 -16.23
CA LYS A 200 5.61 11.08 -16.28
C LYS A 200 6.16 9.78 -15.64
N GLY A 201 6.65 9.89 -14.38
CA GLY A 201 7.24 8.79 -13.62
C GLY A 201 8.69 9.08 -13.18
N GLU A 202 9.22 8.22 -12.31
CA GLU A 202 10.52 8.42 -11.68
C GLU A 202 11.69 8.10 -12.60
N ALA A 203 11.56 7.10 -13.47
CA ALA A 203 12.65 6.64 -14.33
C ALA A 203 13.15 7.72 -15.31
N PRO A 204 12.31 8.47 -16.05
CA PRO A 204 12.79 9.56 -16.89
C PRO A 204 13.40 10.70 -16.09
N ALA A 205 12.89 11.03 -14.90
CA ALA A 205 13.49 12.04 -14.03
C ALA A 205 14.90 11.64 -13.57
N LEU A 206 15.08 10.36 -13.21
CA LEU A 206 16.38 9.84 -12.79
C LEU A 206 17.39 9.80 -13.96
N ALA A 207 16.94 9.49 -15.17
CA ALA A 207 17.78 9.55 -16.37
C ALA A 207 18.27 10.98 -16.63
N ASP A 208 17.40 11.98 -16.53
CA ASP A 208 17.79 13.39 -16.70
C ASP A 208 18.68 13.91 -15.57
N LEU A 209 18.53 13.40 -14.35
CA LEU A 209 19.47 13.67 -13.27
C LEU A 209 20.87 13.11 -13.60
N VAL A 210 20.95 11.86 -14.06
CA VAL A 210 22.23 11.22 -14.44
C VAL A 210 22.90 11.93 -15.62
N SER A 211 22.14 12.50 -16.55
CA SER A 211 22.66 13.30 -17.67
C SER A 211 23.01 14.75 -17.31
N GLY A 212 22.71 15.20 -16.08
CA GLY A 212 23.00 16.55 -15.61
C GLY A 212 21.96 17.61 -16.03
N GLN A 213 20.81 17.21 -16.59
CA GLN A 213 19.70 18.13 -16.90
C GLN A 213 18.95 18.57 -15.63
N LEU A 214 19.06 17.80 -14.56
CA LEU A 214 18.57 18.12 -13.23
C LEU A 214 19.73 18.23 -12.24
N ASN A 215 19.55 19.03 -11.19
CA ASN A 215 20.55 19.14 -10.13
C ASN A 215 20.38 18.07 -9.05
N MET A 216 19.14 17.74 -8.66
CA MET A 216 18.86 16.84 -7.56
C MET A 216 17.53 16.09 -7.71
N MET A 217 17.41 14.99 -6.97
CA MET A 217 16.21 14.19 -6.82
C MET A 217 16.26 13.42 -5.50
N MET A 218 15.10 12.99 -4.98
CA MET A 218 15.00 12.13 -3.81
C MET A 218 14.31 10.79 -4.16
N PRO A 219 14.93 9.97 -5.03
CA PRO A 219 14.36 8.69 -5.47
C PRO A 219 14.38 7.64 -4.36
N PRO A 220 13.65 6.50 -4.52
CA PRO A 220 13.87 5.32 -3.71
C PRO A 220 15.35 4.92 -3.74
N ALA A 221 15.89 4.59 -2.57
CA ALA A 221 17.31 4.29 -2.43
C ALA A 221 17.75 3.08 -3.29
N GLY A 222 16.86 2.09 -3.46
CA GLY A 222 17.10 0.95 -4.34
C GLY A 222 17.38 1.34 -5.80
N SER A 223 16.70 2.37 -6.32
CA SER A 223 16.91 2.86 -7.69
C SER A 223 18.23 3.66 -7.84
N ALA A 224 18.69 4.28 -6.76
CA ALA A 224 19.87 5.16 -6.81
C ALA A 224 21.17 4.48 -6.38
N LYS A 225 21.14 3.39 -5.60
CA LYS A 225 22.34 2.80 -5.00
C LYS A 225 23.44 2.45 -6.01
N GLY A 226 23.07 1.85 -7.15
CA GLY A 226 24.02 1.52 -8.21
C GLY A 226 24.64 2.75 -8.88
N LEU A 227 23.87 3.83 -8.99
CA LEU A 227 24.34 5.11 -9.54
C LEU A 227 25.27 5.83 -8.56
N VAL A 228 24.98 5.74 -7.27
CA VAL A 228 25.86 6.26 -6.20
C VAL A 228 27.15 5.45 -6.13
N ALA A 229 27.07 4.12 -6.12
CA ALA A 229 28.24 3.24 -6.08
C ALA A 229 29.16 3.42 -7.30
N SER A 230 28.62 3.73 -8.48
CA SER A 230 29.38 4.02 -9.70
C SER A 230 29.85 5.49 -9.83
N GLY A 231 29.57 6.34 -8.84
CA GLY A 231 29.93 7.76 -8.86
C GLY A 231 29.14 8.63 -9.86
N LYS A 232 28.10 8.08 -10.49
CA LYS A 232 27.22 8.83 -11.40
C LYS A 232 26.34 9.83 -10.65
N LEU A 233 26.07 9.59 -9.39
CA LEU A 233 25.34 10.49 -8.48
C LEU A 233 26.07 10.59 -7.15
N VAL A 234 25.90 11.72 -6.46
CA VAL A 234 26.40 11.93 -5.09
C VAL A 234 25.23 11.87 -4.13
N ALA A 235 25.27 10.95 -3.15
CA ALA A 235 24.26 10.84 -2.10
C ALA A 235 24.57 11.81 -0.96
N LEU A 236 23.57 12.58 -0.53
CA LEU A 236 23.70 13.58 0.53
C LEU A 236 23.09 13.14 1.86
N GLY A 237 22.04 12.31 1.81
CA GLY A 237 21.36 11.81 3.01
C GLY A 237 20.15 10.96 2.69
N THR A 238 19.80 10.06 3.61
CA THR A 238 18.61 9.18 3.52
C THR A 238 17.50 9.67 4.45
N ASP A 239 16.25 9.37 4.11
CA ASP A 239 15.06 9.72 4.91
C ASP A 239 14.73 8.72 6.04
N GLY A 240 15.63 7.79 6.34
CA GLY A 240 15.43 6.80 7.40
C GLY A 240 15.72 7.33 8.81
N ALA A 241 15.18 6.67 9.84
CA ALA A 241 15.55 6.89 11.24
C ALA A 241 16.95 6.34 11.55
N LYS A 242 17.42 5.40 10.75
CA LYS A 242 18.77 4.81 10.75
C LYS A 242 19.32 4.84 9.34
N ARG A 243 20.65 4.75 9.21
CA ARG A 243 21.30 4.58 7.91
C ARG A 243 20.79 3.30 7.26
N TRP A 244 20.71 3.32 5.94
CA TRP A 244 20.35 2.13 5.18
C TRP A 244 21.54 1.20 5.02
N ASP A 245 21.39 -0.08 5.37
CA ASP A 245 22.49 -1.06 5.38
C ASP A 245 23.17 -1.23 4.01
N GLN A 246 22.47 -0.95 2.91
CA GLN A 246 23.03 -1.02 1.55
C GLN A 246 23.74 0.29 1.10
N LEU A 247 23.67 1.36 1.89
CA LEU A 247 24.40 2.62 1.72
C LEU A 247 24.90 3.10 3.09
N PRO A 248 25.75 2.34 3.80
CA PRO A 248 26.12 2.60 5.19
C PRO A 248 26.91 3.91 5.38
N ASP A 249 27.62 4.36 4.34
CA ASP A 249 28.39 5.60 4.38
C ASP A 249 27.51 6.84 4.18
N VAL A 250 26.26 6.70 3.71
CA VAL A 250 25.34 7.81 3.52
C VAL A 250 24.61 8.08 4.84
N PRO A 251 24.79 9.28 5.44
CA PRO A 251 24.13 9.63 6.68
C PRO A 251 22.61 9.74 6.49
N THR A 252 21.85 9.67 7.57
CA THR A 252 20.45 10.11 7.54
C THR A 252 20.40 11.65 7.43
N ILE A 253 19.29 12.16 6.90
CA ILE A 253 19.03 13.61 6.85
C ILE A 253 19.12 14.24 8.25
N ALA A 254 18.67 13.52 9.28
CA ALA A 254 18.76 13.97 10.68
C ALA A 254 20.22 14.05 11.18
N GLU A 255 21.11 13.14 10.76
CA GLU A 255 22.54 13.15 11.12
C GLU A 255 23.32 14.32 10.51
N ALA A 256 22.73 15.06 9.56
CA ALA A 256 23.38 16.24 8.99
C ALA A 256 23.66 17.34 10.02
N GLY A 257 23.04 17.26 11.20
CA GLY A 257 23.22 18.22 12.30
C GLY A 257 22.79 19.64 11.91
N ILE A 258 21.80 19.76 11.05
CA ILE A 258 21.17 21.01 10.63
C ILE A 258 19.97 21.23 11.56
N PRO A 259 19.91 22.34 12.33
CA PRO A 259 18.86 22.56 13.32
C PRO A 259 17.45 22.47 12.75
N GLU A 260 17.24 22.99 11.54
CA GLU A 260 15.96 22.99 10.82
C GLU A 260 15.46 21.57 10.47
N LEU A 261 16.33 20.58 10.51
CA LEU A 261 16.03 19.17 10.20
C LEU A 261 15.96 18.26 11.42
N LYS A 262 16.23 18.78 12.63
CA LYS A 262 16.23 17.99 13.87
C LYS A 262 14.90 17.27 14.09
N ASP A 263 13.79 17.96 13.80
CA ASP A 263 12.43 17.43 13.92
C ASP A 263 11.80 17.19 12.53
N HIS A 264 12.65 16.97 11.51
CA HIS A 264 12.15 16.66 10.17
C HIS A 264 11.38 15.32 10.23
N PRO A 265 10.08 15.30 9.91
CA PRO A 265 9.33 14.07 9.93
C PRO A 265 9.91 13.12 8.88
N ILE A 266 10.47 12.04 9.38
CA ILE A 266 10.98 10.96 8.54
C ILE A 266 9.76 10.22 8.01
N THR A 267 9.30 10.63 6.83
CA THR A 267 8.21 9.95 6.13
C THR A 267 8.82 8.99 5.13
N ARG A 268 9.00 7.73 5.54
CA ARG A 268 9.34 6.67 4.59
C ARG A 268 8.23 6.50 3.57
N ALA A 269 8.58 6.19 2.34
CA ALA A 269 7.58 5.67 1.43
C ALA A 269 7.19 4.28 1.91
N TRP A 270 5.90 4.02 1.96
CA TRP A 270 5.37 2.71 2.33
C TRP A 270 4.35 2.24 1.30
N PHE A 271 4.20 0.92 1.25
CA PHE A 271 3.20 0.24 0.45
C PHE A 271 2.50 -0.79 1.32
N GLY A 272 1.20 -0.86 1.18
CA GLY A 272 0.37 -1.81 1.92
C GLY A 272 -0.69 -2.42 1.01
N TYR A 273 -1.49 -3.31 1.58
CA TYR A 273 -2.60 -3.96 0.89
C TYR A 273 -3.90 -3.61 1.57
N ALA A 274 -4.91 -3.33 0.76
CA ALA A 274 -6.25 -3.01 1.22
C ALA A 274 -7.32 -3.55 0.25
N ALA A 275 -8.52 -3.68 0.75
CA ALA A 275 -9.75 -3.89 0.00
C ALA A 275 -10.73 -2.73 0.23
N ALA A 276 -11.85 -2.70 -0.51
CA ALA A 276 -12.95 -1.79 -0.21
C ALA A 276 -13.54 -2.09 1.18
N ALA A 277 -13.97 -1.06 1.91
CA ALA A 277 -14.64 -1.25 3.19
C ALA A 277 -15.90 -2.11 3.04
N GLY A 278 -16.17 -2.96 4.06
CA GLY A 278 -17.36 -3.78 4.11
C GLY A 278 -17.26 -5.13 3.39
N ILE A 279 -16.04 -5.64 3.12
CA ILE A 279 -15.86 -7.06 2.78
C ILE A 279 -16.18 -7.93 3.99
N PRO A 280 -16.58 -9.22 3.80
CA PRO A 280 -16.83 -10.13 4.91
C PRO A 280 -15.63 -10.21 5.87
N ALA A 281 -15.88 -10.19 7.17
CA ALA A 281 -14.82 -10.22 8.20
C ALA A 281 -13.95 -11.48 8.08
N GLU A 282 -14.52 -12.62 7.73
CA GLU A 282 -13.79 -13.86 7.48
C GLU A 282 -12.82 -13.71 6.30
N ALA A 283 -13.28 -13.12 5.18
CA ALA A 283 -12.40 -12.85 4.03
C ALA A 283 -11.26 -11.89 4.38
N ALA A 284 -11.54 -10.84 5.16
CA ALA A 284 -10.53 -9.91 5.64
C ALA A 284 -9.45 -10.61 6.49
N ALA A 285 -9.87 -11.48 7.42
CA ALA A 285 -8.96 -12.24 8.28
C ALA A 285 -8.10 -13.23 7.47
N VAL A 286 -8.70 -13.97 6.54
CA VAL A 286 -7.97 -14.90 5.66
C VAL A 286 -6.93 -14.17 4.82
N LEU A 287 -7.31 -13.05 4.21
CA LEU A 287 -6.41 -12.24 3.37
C LEU A 287 -5.26 -11.64 4.19
N GLN A 288 -5.57 -11.07 5.35
CA GLN A 288 -4.56 -10.48 6.23
C GLN A 288 -3.55 -11.53 6.70
N ASN A 289 -4.03 -12.68 7.19
CA ASN A 289 -3.16 -13.77 7.64
C ASN A 289 -2.29 -14.31 6.49
N ALA A 290 -2.86 -14.49 5.29
CA ALA A 290 -2.13 -14.96 4.12
C ALA A 290 -1.06 -13.97 3.67
N LEU A 291 -1.35 -12.66 3.68
CA LEU A 291 -0.38 -11.61 3.36
C LEU A 291 0.76 -11.59 4.36
N VAL A 292 0.48 -11.60 5.66
CA VAL A 292 1.52 -11.61 6.72
C VAL A 292 2.37 -12.87 6.62
N THR A 293 1.75 -14.05 6.44
CA THR A 293 2.46 -15.32 6.25
C THR A 293 3.39 -15.25 5.03
N ALA A 294 2.91 -14.72 3.91
CA ALA A 294 3.73 -14.56 2.71
C ALA A 294 4.91 -13.60 2.94
N LEU A 295 4.66 -12.44 3.55
CA LEU A 295 5.66 -11.41 3.83
C LEU A 295 6.77 -11.88 4.78
N GLN A 296 6.47 -12.79 5.69
CA GLN A 296 7.43 -13.29 6.67
C GLN A 296 8.37 -14.36 6.13
N THR A 297 8.15 -14.91 4.93
CA THR A 297 9.07 -15.90 4.33
C THR A 297 10.40 -15.28 3.93
N ALA A 298 11.50 -16.02 4.10
CA ALA A 298 12.84 -15.56 3.70
C ALA A 298 12.87 -15.15 2.22
N GLU A 299 12.31 -15.98 1.33
CA GLU A 299 12.22 -15.71 -0.12
C GLU A 299 11.64 -14.33 -0.43
N ILE A 300 10.53 -13.96 0.23
CA ILE A 300 9.86 -12.67 -0.01
C ILE A 300 10.63 -11.52 0.63
N ARG A 301 11.17 -11.72 1.84
CA ARG A 301 12.02 -10.71 2.50
C ARG A 301 13.25 -10.40 1.66
N ASP A 302 13.93 -11.41 1.15
CA ASP A 302 15.12 -11.25 0.31
C ASP A 302 14.78 -10.54 -1.01
N SER A 303 13.65 -10.91 -1.64
CA SER A 303 13.18 -10.27 -2.87
C SER A 303 12.86 -8.79 -2.66
N PHE A 304 12.19 -8.44 -1.55
CA PHE A 304 11.95 -7.06 -1.18
C PHE A 304 13.24 -6.31 -0.84
N ALA A 305 14.12 -6.91 -0.05
CA ALA A 305 15.41 -6.31 0.30
C ALA A 305 16.28 -6.02 -0.94
N ALA A 306 16.34 -6.96 -1.90
CA ALA A 306 17.03 -6.76 -3.18
C ALA A 306 16.47 -5.57 -3.97
N SER A 307 15.18 -5.28 -3.82
CA SER A 307 14.49 -4.14 -4.45
C SER A 307 14.53 -2.86 -3.61
N GLY A 308 15.22 -2.85 -2.47
CA GLY A 308 15.36 -1.68 -1.59
C GLY A 308 14.19 -1.44 -0.66
N PHE A 309 13.37 -2.47 -0.39
CA PHE A 309 12.27 -2.42 0.56
C PHE A 309 12.61 -3.14 1.87
N GLU A 310 12.08 -2.66 2.97
CA GLU A 310 12.10 -3.30 4.28
C GLU A 310 10.69 -3.83 4.61
N VAL A 311 10.56 -5.12 4.92
CA VAL A 311 9.27 -5.72 5.26
C VAL A 311 8.85 -5.31 6.67
N VAL A 312 7.63 -4.77 6.79
CA VAL A 312 7.00 -4.36 8.05
C VAL A 312 5.99 -5.41 8.50
N ALA A 313 5.05 -5.78 7.63
CA ALA A 313 3.98 -6.75 7.89
C ALA A 313 3.14 -6.39 9.14
N SER A 314 2.63 -5.15 9.20
CA SER A 314 1.86 -4.63 10.34
C SER A 314 0.51 -5.30 10.51
N THR A 315 -0.07 -5.13 11.69
CA THR A 315 -1.49 -5.38 11.92
C THR A 315 -2.37 -4.29 11.28
N PRO A 316 -3.66 -4.55 10.99
CA PRO A 316 -4.58 -3.53 10.48
C PRO A 316 -4.72 -2.28 11.38
N PRO A 317 -4.83 -2.39 12.74
CA PRO A 317 -4.85 -1.23 13.61
C PRO A 317 -3.58 -0.37 13.56
N GLU A 318 -2.39 -1.00 13.49
CA GLU A 318 -1.12 -0.30 13.34
C GLU A 318 -1.06 0.44 11.99
N PHE A 319 -1.56 -0.19 10.92
CA PHE A 319 -1.62 0.44 9.61
C PHE A 319 -2.55 1.65 9.60
N LEU A 320 -3.74 1.54 10.22
CA LEU A 320 -4.67 2.66 10.36
C LEU A 320 -4.05 3.82 11.15
N ALA A 321 -3.38 3.51 12.26
CA ALA A 321 -2.70 4.51 13.09
C ALA A 321 -1.57 5.22 12.31
N ALA A 322 -0.80 4.47 11.50
CA ALA A 322 0.24 5.04 10.65
C ALA A 322 -0.33 6.02 9.62
N ILE A 323 -1.43 5.66 8.94
CA ILE A 323 -2.12 6.53 7.98
C ILE A 323 -2.64 7.79 8.67
N ALA A 324 -3.32 7.66 9.81
CA ALA A 324 -3.89 8.78 10.53
C ALA A 324 -2.80 9.77 11.00
N ALA A 325 -1.71 9.26 11.56
CA ALA A 325 -0.57 10.07 12.00
C ALA A 325 0.11 10.79 10.82
N GLU A 326 0.23 10.13 9.67
CA GLU A 326 0.85 10.74 8.49
C GLU A 326 -0.06 11.80 7.85
N LEU A 327 -1.38 11.55 7.77
CA LEU A 327 -2.36 12.55 7.34
C LEU A 327 -2.26 13.84 8.14
N GLU A 328 -2.19 13.73 9.48
CA GLU A 328 -2.07 14.89 10.35
C GLU A 328 -0.75 15.65 10.15
N ARG A 329 0.36 14.91 10.01
CA ARG A 329 1.66 15.53 9.69
C ARG A 329 1.64 16.27 8.35
N ASN A 330 1.11 15.61 7.31
CA ASN A 330 1.06 16.18 5.96
C ASN A 330 0.13 17.38 5.89
N ARG A 331 -0.99 17.37 6.63
CA ARG A 331 -1.89 18.52 6.75
C ARG A 331 -1.15 19.75 7.29
N LYS A 332 -0.42 19.61 8.40
CA LYS A 332 0.38 20.70 8.98
C LYS A 332 1.42 21.26 8.00
N VAL A 333 2.04 20.40 7.21
CA VAL A 333 3.00 20.82 6.18
C VAL A 333 2.32 21.60 5.06
N ILE A 334 1.14 21.21 4.62
CA ILE A 334 0.36 21.91 3.59
C ILE A 334 -0.15 23.26 4.13
N GLU A 335 -0.71 23.28 5.33
CA GLU A 335 -1.24 24.49 5.98
C GLU A 335 -0.15 25.53 6.26
N SER A 336 1.10 25.11 6.47
CA SER A 336 2.23 26.03 6.63
C SER A 336 2.62 26.78 5.34
N GLY A 337 2.05 26.44 4.19
CA GLY A 337 2.42 26.98 2.88
C GLY A 337 3.80 26.52 2.38
N ALA A 338 4.40 25.56 3.04
CA ALA A 338 5.71 25.02 2.66
C ALA A 338 5.70 24.27 1.32
N ILE A 339 4.52 23.90 0.83
CA ILE A 339 4.33 23.13 -0.40
C ILE A 339 3.33 23.84 -1.29
N THR A 340 3.70 24.02 -2.56
CA THR A 340 2.77 24.48 -3.59
C THR A 340 1.93 23.30 -4.05
N VAL A 341 0.63 23.39 -3.84
CA VAL A 341 -0.38 22.45 -4.34
C VAL A 341 -0.98 23.07 -5.59
N GLU A 342 -0.59 22.58 -6.77
CA GLU A 342 -1.18 22.98 -8.06
C GLU A 342 -2.19 21.94 -8.55
#